data_f90b68f0b9e5f22d1185e3ffcceab88f
#
_entry.id   f90b68f0b9e5f22d1185e3ffcceab88f
#
_cell.length_a   1.000
_cell.length_b   1.000
_cell.length_c   1.000
_cell.angle_alpha   90.00
_cell.angle_beta   90.00
_cell.angle_gamma   90.00
#
_symmetry.space_group_name_H-M   'P 1'
#
loop_
_entity.id
_entity.type
_entity.pdbx_description
1 polymer ?
#
loop_
_entity_poly.entity_id
_entity_poly.type
_entity_poly.pdbx_seq_one_letter_code
_entity_poly.pdbx_strand_id
1 'polypeptide(L)'
;MNLWDKKAKSYARYNQKLNSIQEQSFKELEKLNINFKDKKIIDIGCGTGVWTLYLAQNAKEITALDNAKAMLEILKEDANKLQLTNIKYENCTFTEWINKNQNAQFDIAFLSISPALQDKKDYLNFMRLAKIRIYLGWADYRKSDFLDPIFKHFNTEFKGIYKQDLESYLLENNVKFHKFIFDETRIVKRKKDEAIENALWHLNMNGVKASKQDLETFVKGDIKETIQSKIKLLVF
;
A
#
# COMPACT_ATOMS: atom_id res chain seq x y z
N MET A 1 15.52 10.61 7.67
CA MET A 1 14.09 10.43 7.99
C MET A 1 13.40 9.82 6.78
N ASN A 2 12.72 8.71 6.95
CA ASN A 2 11.97 8.05 5.91
C ASN A 2 10.86 8.98 5.38
N LEU A 3 10.66 9.05 4.05
CA LEU A 3 9.62 9.89 3.45
C LEU A 3 8.21 9.46 3.86
N TRP A 4 8.02 8.18 4.17
CA TRP A 4 6.75 7.65 4.67
C TRP A 4 6.45 8.08 6.11
N ASP A 5 7.48 8.29 6.97
CA ASP A 5 7.27 8.86 8.31
C ASP A 5 6.66 10.26 8.22
N LYS A 6 7.12 11.08 7.26
CA LYS A 6 6.53 12.42 7.04
C LYS A 6 5.08 12.33 6.56
N LYS A 7 4.76 11.31 5.76
CA LYS A 7 3.43 11.11 5.17
C LYS A 7 2.42 10.54 6.18
N ALA A 8 2.87 9.86 7.21
CA ALA A 8 2.03 9.08 8.13
C ALA A 8 0.84 9.88 8.69
N LYS A 9 1.07 11.13 9.14
CA LYS A 9 0.02 11.98 9.72
C LYS A 9 -1.15 12.28 8.78
N SER A 10 -0.89 12.33 7.46
CA SER A 10 -1.89 12.61 6.42
C SER A 10 -2.26 11.37 5.61
N TYR A 11 -1.78 10.19 6.02
CA TYR A 11 -2.11 8.94 5.34
C TYR A 11 -3.49 8.43 5.77
N ALA A 12 -4.09 7.58 4.91
CA ALA A 12 -5.37 6.95 5.24
C ALA A 12 -5.24 6.14 6.53
N ARG A 13 -6.23 6.21 7.42
CA ARG A 13 -6.34 5.40 8.63
C ARG A 13 -7.45 4.37 8.48
N TYR A 14 -7.44 3.39 9.35
CA TYR A 14 -8.52 2.42 9.46
C TYR A 14 -9.88 3.11 9.62
N ASN A 15 -10.88 2.58 8.94
CA ASN A 15 -12.28 2.98 9.09
C ASN A 15 -13.11 1.70 9.20
N GLN A 16 -14.09 1.66 10.08
CA GLN A 16 -14.99 0.50 10.23
C GLN A 16 -15.73 0.16 8.94
N LYS A 17 -16.02 1.16 8.11
CA LYS A 17 -16.61 0.95 6.80
C LYS A 17 -15.52 0.64 5.77
N LEU A 18 -15.64 -0.48 5.09
CA LEU A 18 -14.77 -0.85 3.98
C LEU A 18 -14.85 0.21 2.86
N ASN A 19 -13.72 0.50 2.24
CA ASN A 19 -13.72 1.22 0.98
C ASN A 19 -14.03 0.27 -0.19
N SER A 20 -14.35 0.83 -1.36
CA SER A 20 -14.76 0.05 -2.54
C SER A 20 -13.75 -1.03 -2.95
N ILE A 21 -12.44 -0.75 -2.85
CA ILE A 21 -11.39 -1.72 -3.21
C ILE A 21 -11.36 -2.87 -2.19
N GLN A 22 -11.52 -2.57 -0.90
CA GLN A 22 -11.59 -3.60 0.13
C GLN A 22 -12.83 -4.50 -0.06
N GLU A 23 -14.00 -3.89 -0.27
CA GLU A 23 -15.26 -4.64 -0.50
C GLU A 23 -15.13 -5.58 -1.70
N GLN A 24 -14.64 -5.07 -2.83
CA GLN A 24 -14.45 -5.86 -4.04
C GLN A 24 -13.41 -6.97 -3.82
N SER A 25 -12.28 -6.65 -3.17
CA SER A 25 -11.23 -7.63 -2.89
C SER A 25 -11.72 -8.76 -2.00
N PHE A 26 -12.40 -8.46 -0.88
CA PHE A 26 -12.93 -9.48 0.02
C PHE A 26 -13.96 -10.36 -0.69
N LYS A 27 -14.82 -9.79 -1.54
CA LYS A 27 -15.78 -10.55 -2.33
C LYS A 27 -15.10 -11.55 -3.28
N GLU A 28 -14.01 -11.16 -3.95
CA GLU A 28 -13.29 -12.07 -4.82
C GLU A 28 -12.52 -13.13 -4.03
N LEU A 29 -11.93 -12.78 -2.89
CA LEU A 29 -11.27 -13.74 -1.99
C LEU A 29 -12.26 -14.78 -1.43
N GLU A 30 -13.48 -14.36 -1.08
CA GLU A 30 -14.54 -15.26 -0.63
C GLU A 30 -14.94 -16.27 -1.72
N LYS A 31 -15.07 -15.84 -2.99
CA LYS A 31 -15.34 -16.74 -4.12
C LYS A 31 -14.24 -17.79 -4.33
N LEU A 32 -13.00 -17.45 -3.95
CA LEU A 32 -11.85 -18.37 -3.97
C LEU A 32 -11.77 -19.23 -2.69
N ASN A 33 -12.76 -19.17 -1.80
CA ASN A 33 -12.78 -19.85 -0.50
C ASN A 33 -11.60 -19.45 0.40
N ILE A 34 -11.07 -18.22 0.25
CA ILE A 34 -10.01 -17.69 1.10
C ILE A 34 -10.65 -16.93 2.26
N ASN A 35 -10.34 -17.36 3.47
CA ASN A 35 -10.72 -16.66 4.69
C ASN A 35 -9.50 -16.45 5.60
N PHE A 36 -9.62 -15.53 6.52
CA PHE A 36 -8.54 -15.11 7.42
C PHE A 36 -8.70 -15.71 8.84
N LYS A 37 -9.79 -16.43 9.10
CA LYS A 37 -10.09 -16.98 10.42
C LYS A 37 -9.03 -17.98 10.85
N ASP A 38 -8.50 -17.78 12.04
CA ASP A 38 -7.49 -18.62 12.70
C ASP A 38 -6.16 -18.77 11.91
N LYS A 39 -5.89 -17.85 10.97
CA LYS A 39 -4.68 -17.87 10.13
C LYS A 39 -3.55 -17.07 10.75
N LYS A 40 -2.31 -17.54 10.52
CA LYS A 40 -1.10 -16.74 10.70
C LYS A 40 -0.82 -15.97 9.42
N ILE A 41 -0.78 -14.65 9.51
CA ILE A 41 -0.68 -13.75 8.36
C ILE A 41 0.55 -12.86 8.52
N ILE A 42 1.27 -12.61 7.43
CA ILE A 42 2.21 -11.50 7.35
C ILE A 42 1.64 -10.43 6.41
N ASP A 43 1.57 -9.18 6.89
CA ASP A 43 1.18 -8.00 6.10
C ASP A 43 2.41 -7.16 5.83
N ILE A 44 2.88 -7.17 4.59
CA ILE A 44 4.16 -6.60 4.15
C ILE A 44 3.94 -5.19 3.61
N GLY A 45 4.58 -4.19 4.28
CA GLY A 45 4.33 -2.78 4.00
C GLY A 45 2.94 -2.36 4.48
N CYS A 46 2.60 -2.74 5.72
CA CYS A 46 1.27 -2.60 6.30
C CYS A 46 0.82 -1.14 6.49
N GLY A 47 1.75 -0.17 6.45
CA GLY A 47 1.48 1.24 6.65
C GLY A 47 0.77 1.52 7.98
N THR A 48 -0.27 2.34 7.93
CA THR A 48 -1.14 2.67 9.08
C THR A 48 -2.13 1.56 9.46
N GLY A 49 -2.05 0.40 8.80
CA GLY A 49 -2.89 -0.75 9.13
C GLY A 49 -4.29 -0.75 8.53
N VAL A 50 -4.51 -0.03 7.43
CA VAL A 50 -5.81 0.03 6.75
C VAL A 50 -6.36 -1.36 6.39
N TRP A 51 -5.50 -2.32 6.07
CA TRP A 51 -5.86 -3.72 5.85
C TRP A 51 -5.62 -4.57 7.11
N THR A 52 -4.45 -4.41 7.74
CA THR A 52 -4.04 -5.17 8.93
C THR A 52 -5.14 -5.28 9.96
N LEU A 53 -5.81 -4.16 10.26
CA LEU A 53 -6.83 -4.10 11.31
C LEU A 53 -8.13 -4.85 10.96
N TYR A 54 -8.47 -4.96 9.66
CA TYR A 54 -9.57 -5.85 9.23
C TYR A 54 -9.17 -7.32 9.33
N LEU A 55 -7.98 -7.65 8.86
CA LEU A 55 -7.48 -9.02 8.89
C LEU A 55 -7.35 -9.52 10.33
N ALA A 56 -6.87 -8.66 11.25
CA ALA A 56 -6.63 -9.00 12.65
C ALA A 56 -7.90 -9.36 13.43
N GLN A 57 -9.07 -8.89 13.01
CA GLN A 57 -10.33 -9.23 13.69
C GLN A 57 -10.64 -10.73 13.69
N ASN A 58 -10.13 -11.47 12.71
CA ASN A 58 -10.40 -12.90 12.55
C ASN A 58 -9.13 -13.75 12.54
N ALA A 59 -7.97 -13.16 12.30
CA ALA A 59 -6.70 -13.87 12.23
C ALA A 59 -6.28 -14.40 13.60
N LYS A 60 -5.55 -15.51 13.61
CA LYS A 60 -4.88 -16.00 14.82
C LYS A 60 -3.77 -15.07 15.26
N GLU A 61 -2.97 -14.62 14.31
CA GLU A 61 -1.83 -13.73 14.53
C GLU A 61 -1.49 -13.01 13.23
N ILE A 62 -1.13 -11.72 13.31
CA ILE A 62 -0.59 -10.97 12.19
C ILE A 62 0.80 -10.44 12.53
N THR A 63 1.77 -10.66 11.64
CA THR A 63 3.03 -9.93 11.62
C THR A 63 2.87 -8.72 10.69
N ALA A 64 2.78 -7.52 11.25
CA ALA A 64 2.65 -6.26 10.54
C ALA A 64 4.04 -5.64 10.33
N LEU A 65 4.53 -5.66 9.10
CA LEU A 65 5.86 -5.23 8.71
C LEU A 65 5.81 -3.91 7.96
N ASP A 66 6.51 -2.89 8.45
CA ASP A 66 6.72 -1.62 7.74
C ASP A 66 8.04 -0.97 8.17
N ASN A 67 8.72 -0.30 7.22
CA ASN A 67 9.98 0.39 7.51
C ASN A 67 9.78 1.82 8.02
N ALA A 68 8.55 2.34 8.02
CA ALA A 68 8.21 3.65 8.55
C ALA A 68 7.65 3.54 9.97
N LYS A 69 8.45 3.96 10.94
CA LYS A 69 8.09 3.88 12.37
C LYS A 69 6.78 4.63 12.68
N ALA A 70 6.61 5.83 12.11
CA ALA A 70 5.42 6.63 12.34
C ALA A 70 4.13 5.98 11.80
N MET A 71 4.22 5.15 10.75
CA MET A 71 3.10 4.36 10.26
C MET A 71 2.69 3.30 11.29
N LEU A 72 3.66 2.54 11.81
CA LEU A 72 3.42 1.51 12.83
C LEU A 72 2.89 2.08 14.15
N GLU A 73 3.29 3.29 14.52
CA GLU A 73 2.76 3.97 15.71
C GLU A 73 1.26 4.25 15.57
N ILE A 74 0.81 4.71 14.38
CA ILE A 74 -0.61 4.91 14.07
C ILE A 74 -1.36 3.57 14.08
N LEU A 75 -0.81 2.53 13.47
CA LEU A 75 -1.38 1.20 13.50
C LEU A 75 -1.56 0.68 14.92
N LYS A 76 -0.54 0.84 15.80
CA LYS A 76 -0.62 0.46 17.22
C LYS A 76 -1.72 1.22 17.97
N GLU A 77 -1.80 2.53 17.74
CA GLU A 77 -2.84 3.37 18.34
C GLU A 77 -4.24 2.87 17.98
N ASP A 78 -4.47 2.59 16.70
CA ASP A 78 -5.79 2.14 16.22
C ASP A 78 -6.09 0.69 16.62
N ALA A 79 -5.08 -0.20 16.67
CA ALA A 79 -5.22 -1.55 17.20
C ALA A 79 -5.62 -1.55 18.68
N ASN A 80 -5.02 -0.68 19.49
CA ASN A 80 -5.37 -0.52 20.91
C ASN A 80 -6.82 -0.06 21.10
N LYS A 81 -7.30 0.89 20.26
CA LYS A 81 -8.71 1.33 20.29
C LYS A 81 -9.68 0.20 19.97
N LEU A 82 -9.27 -0.73 19.10
CA LEU A 82 -10.03 -1.92 18.72
C LEU A 82 -9.81 -3.11 19.64
N GLN A 83 -8.97 -2.97 20.67
CA GLN A 83 -8.60 -4.03 21.63
C GLN A 83 -8.00 -5.28 20.94
N LEU A 84 -7.30 -5.10 19.82
CA LEU A 84 -6.63 -6.16 19.10
C LEU A 84 -5.23 -6.43 19.71
N THR A 85 -5.03 -7.67 20.18
CA THR A 85 -3.78 -8.09 20.87
C THR A 85 -2.94 -9.08 20.06
N ASN A 86 -3.43 -9.47 18.89
CA ASN A 86 -2.85 -10.51 18.03
C ASN A 86 -1.96 -9.97 16.91
N ILE A 87 -1.46 -8.73 17.03
CA ILE A 87 -0.60 -8.09 16.03
C ILE A 87 0.83 -7.97 16.58
N LYS A 88 1.80 -8.53 15.85
CA LYS A 88 3.24 -8.33 16.04
C LYS A 88 3.73 -7.24 15.09
N TYR A 89 4.48 -6.29 15.58
CA TYR A 89 4.93 -5.12 14.81
C TYR A 89 6.42 -5.23 14.52
N GLU A 90 6.80 -5.18 13.26
CA GLU A 90 8.18 -5.28 12.79
C GLU A 90 8.58 -4.01 12.04
N ASN A 91 9.47 -3.21 12.65
CA ASN A 91 9.94 -1.96 12.03
C ASN A 91 11.26 -2.19 11.29
N CYS A 92 11.17 -2.72 10.08
CA CYS A 92 12.30 -2.93 9.17
C CYS A 92 11.81 -3.09 7.72
N THR A 93 12.73 -3.16 6.78
CA THR A 93 12.42 -3.51 5.39
C THR A 93 12.11 -5.00 5.26
N PHE A 94 11.43 -5.38 4.18
CA PHE A 94 11.15 -6.79 3.90
C PHE A 94 12.43 -7.63 3.78
N THR A 95 13.45 -7.10 3.10
CA THR A 95 14.76 -7.77 2.94
C THR A 95 15.45 -7.98 4.29
N GLU A 96 15.45 -6.98 5.18
CA GLU A 96 16.02 -7.11 6.52
C GLU A 96 15.27 -8.14 7.36
N TRP A 97 13.94 -8.14 7.27
CA TRP A 97 13.11 -9.09 7.99
C TRP A 97 13.36 -10.54 7.52
N ILE A 98 13.40 -10.79 6.21
CA ILE A 98 13.68 -12.11 5.62
C ILE A 98 15.06 -12.63 6.06
N ASN A 99 16.09 -11.78 6.08
CA ASN A 99 17.44 -12.18 6.47
C ASN A 99 17.48 -12.70 7.91
N LYS A 100 16.63 -12.17 8.80
CA LYS A 100 16.52 -12.61 10.20
C LYS A 100 15.57 -13.80 10.40
N ASN A 101 14.64 -14.02 9.45
CA ASN A 101 13.53 -14.96 9.60
C ASN A 101 13.44 -15.95 8.41
N GLN A 102 14.57 -16.53 7.99
CA GLN A 102 14.67 -17.35 6.77
C GLN A 102 13.71 -18.54 6.72
N ASN A 103 13.35 -19.10 7.87
CA ASN A 103 12.47 -20.27 7.99
C ASN A 103 11.03 -19.91 8.40
N ALA A 104 10.68 -18.62 8.41
CA ALA A 104 9.33 -18.20 8.78
C ALA A 104 8.31 -18.70 7.74
N GLN A 105 7.17 -19.17 8.24
CA GLN A 105 6.06 -19.67 7.44
C GLN A 105 4.75 -19.12 7.97
N PHE A 106 3.90 -18.70 7.04
CA PHE A 106 2.57 -18.17 7.30
C PHE A 106 1.53 -18.96 6.50
N ASP A 107 0.28 -18.86 6.90
CA ASP A 107 -0.83 -19.35 6.08
C ASP A 107 -1.07 -18.42 4.90
N ILE A 108 -0.97 -17.11 5.16
CA ILE A 108 -1.20 -16.06 4.14
C ILE A 108 -0.08 -15.01 4.21
N ALA A 109 0.49 -14.68 3.04
CA ALA A 109 1.30 -13.48 2.86
C ALA A 109 0.49 -12.44 2.10
N PHE A 110 0.31 -11.29 2.72
CA PHE A 110 -0.49 -10.19 2.21
C PHE A 110 0.41 -8.98 1.91
N LEU A 111 0.17 -8.32 0.80
CA LEU A 111 0.81 -7.05 0.44
C LEU A 111 -0.20 -6.18 -0.31
N SER A 112 -0.39 -4.95 0.12
CA SER A 112 -1.31 -4.01 -0.54
C SER A 112 -0.64 -2.69 -0.86
N ILE A 113 -0.50 -2.42 -2.17
CA ILE A 113 -0.05 -1.13 -2.73
C ILE A 113 1.21 -0.60 -2.02
N SER A 114 2.14 -1.52 -1.77
CA SER A 114 3.39 -1.23 -1.08
C SER A 114 4.60 -1.46 -1.99
N PRO A 115 5.64 -0.59 -1.95
CA PRO A 115 6.89 -0.79 -2.66
C PRO A 115 7.87 -1.71 -1.92
N ALA A 116 7.39 -2.56 -1.01
CA ALA A 116 8.25 -3.37 -0.15
C ALA A 116 9.04 -4.45 -0.90
N LEU A 117 8.54 -4.94 -2.05
CA LEU A 117 9.28 -5.87 -2.90
C LEU A 117 10.12 -5.09 -3.90
N GLN A 118 11.45 -5.15 -3.79
CA GLN A 118 12.36 -4.29 -4.54
C GLN A 118 12.96 -4.94 -5.79
N ASP A 119 13.03 -6.28 -5.82
CA ASP A 119 13.68 -7.03 -6.89
C ASP A 119 13.16 -8.48 -7.01
N LYS A 120 13.72 -9.25 -7.95
CA LYS A 120 13.38 -10.68 -8.16
C LYS A 120 13.66 -11.55 -6.93
N LYS A 121 14.63 -11.19 -6.08
CA LYS A 121 14.93 -11.91 -4.85
C LYS A 121 13.81 -11.73 -3.84
N ASP A 122 13.27 -10.52 -3.74
CA ASP A 122 12.12 -10.24 -2.87
C ASP A 122 10.87 -10.98 -3.37
N TYR A 123 10.66 -11.12 -4.70
CA TYR A 123 9.58 -11.94 -5.24
C TYR A 123 9.73 -13.41 -4.85
N LEU A 124 10.92 -13.99 -4.98
CA LEU A 124 11.20 -15.34 -4.52
C LEU A 124 10.93 -15.51 -3.02
N ASN A 125 11.36 -14.55 -2.22
CA ASN A 125 11.13 -14.56 -0.79
C ASN A 125 9.63 -14.49 -0.46
N PHE A 126 8.88 -13.62 -1.14
CA PHE A 126 7.42 -13.51 -0.98
C PHE A 126 6.72 -14.82 -1.36
N MET A 127 7.15 -15.47 -2.45
CA MET A 127 6.65 -16.78 -2.88
C MET A 127 6.81 -17.87 -1.84
N ARG A 128 7.91 -17.87 -1.07
CA ARG A 128 8.22 -18.92 -0.08
C ARG A 128 7.52 -18.74 1.25
N LEU A 129 7.03 -17.53 1.57
CA LEU A 129 6.52 -17.20 2.90
C LEU A 129 5.23 -17.89 3.27
N ALA A 130 4.37 -18.19 2.31
CA ALA A 130 3.04 -18.70 2.59
C ALA A 130 2.52 -19.60 1.46
N LYS A 131 1.49 -20.39 1.77
CA LYS A 131 0.76 -21.17 0.78
C LYS A 131 -0.17 -20.32 -0.06
N ILE A 132 -0.73 -19.27 0.51
CA ILE A 132 -1.61 -18.30 -0.15
C ILE A 132 -0.91 -16.95 -0.13
N ARG A 133 -0.73 -16.34 -1.29
CA ARG A 133 -0.18 -15.00 -1.45
C ARG A 133 -1.23 -14.10 -2.08
N ILE A 134 -1.48 -12.99 -1.43
CA ILE A 134 -2.46 -11.98 -1.84
C ILE A 134 -1.70 -10.69 -2.08
N TYR A 135 -1.73 -10.23 -3.31
CA TYR A 135 -1.05 -9.02 -3.73
C TYR A 135 -2.05 -8.05 -4.36
N LEU A 136 -2.18 -6.86 -3.76
CA LEU A 136 -2.85 -5.74 -4.40
C LEU A 136 -1.77 -4.76 -4.91
N GLY A 137 -1.88 -4.43 -6.18
CA GLY A 137 -0.98 -3.48 -6.84
C GLY A 137 -1.72 -2.65 -7.86
N TRP A 138 -0.99 -1.73 -8.47
CA TRP A 138 -1.56 -0.93 -9.54
C TRP A 138 -1.62 -1.76 -10.84
N ALA A 139 -2.75 -1.70 -11.55
CA ALA A 139 -2.91 -2.29 -12.88
C ALA A 139 -2.57 -1.29 -13.99
N ASP A 140 -2.66 0.01 -13.69
CA ASP A 140 -2.37 1.10 -14.60
C ASP A 140 -1.92 2.34 -13.82
N TYR A 141 -1.39 3.35 -14.50
CA TYR A 141 -1.00 4.61 -13.88
C TYR A 141 -2.21 5.32 -13.27
N ARG A 142 -2.00 5.82 -12.05
CA ARG A 142 -2.99 6.67 -11.40
C ARG A 142 -3.05 8.01 -12.13
N LYS A 143 -4.27 8.48 -12.43
CA LYS A 143 -4.53 9.81 -13.00
C LYS A 143 -5.05 10.75 -11.92
N SER A 144 -4.61 12.00 -11.95
CA SER A 144 -5.04 13.04 -11.04
C SER A 144 -5.21 14.36 -11.77
N ASP A 145 -6.40 14.94 -11.71
CA ASP A 145 -6.66 16.25 -12.31
C ASP A 145 -5.90 17.40 -11.63
N PHE A 146 -5.32 17.14 -10.45
CA PHE A 146 -4.47 18.08 -9.71
C PHE A 146 -2.97 17.80 -9.92
N LEU A 147 -2.51 16.56 -9.75
CA LEU A 147 -1.08 16.25 -9.82
C LEU A 147 -0.55 16.18 -11.25
N ASP A 148 -1.32 15.66 -12.21
CA ASP A 148 -0.84 15.48 -13.59
C ASP A 148 -0.44 16.81 -14.25
N PRO A 149 -1.20 17.92 -14.12
CA PRO A 149 -0.76 19.23 -14.62
C PRO A 149 0.52 19.74 -13.95
N ILE A 150 0.68 19.50 -12.64
CA ILE A 150 1.88 19.91 -11.90
C ILE A 150 3.09 19.15 -12.42
N PHE A 151 3.02 17.82 -12.56
CA PHE A 151 4.10 17.00 -13.08
C PHE A 151 4.49 17.42 -14.52
N LYS A 152 3.50 17.70 -15.36
CA LYS A 152 3.72 18.21 -16.72
C LYS A 152 4.49 19.53 -16.72
N HIS A 153 4.21 20.44 -15.78
CA HIS A 153 4.94 21.69 -15.64
C HIS A 153 6.44 21.46 -15.34
N PHE A 154 6.76 20.45 -14.54
CA PHE A 154 8.15 20.06 -14.28
C PHE A 154 8.74 19.13 -15.37
N ASN A 155 8.17 19.11 -16.58
CA ASN A 155 8.60 18.30 -17.73
C ASN A 155 8.73 16.81 -17.40
N THR A 156 7.83 16.29 -16.58
CA THR A 156 7.77 14.89 -16.20
C THR A 156 6.34 14.38 -16.16
N GLU A 157 6.18 13.08 -16.00
CA GLU A 157 4.88 12.43 -15.86
C GLU A 157 4.73 11.82 -14.48
N PHE A 158 3.52 11.86 -13.93
CA PHE A 158 3.20 11.18 -12.70
C PHE A 158 3.04 9.67 -12.96
N LYS A 159 4.16 8.94 -12.95
CA LYS A 159 4.18 7.48 -13.21
C LYS A 159 4.01 6.62 -11.94
N GLY A 160 3.98 7.24 -10.76
CA GLY A 160 4.02 6.51 -9.51
C GLY A 160 5.35 5.75 -9.32
N ILE A 161 5.46 4.97 -8.24
CA ILE A 161 6.67 4.17 -7.93
C ILE A 161 6.49 2.75 -8.50
N TYR A 162 6.33 2.61 -9.82
CA TYR A 162 6.07 1.31 -10.45
C TYR A 162 7.32 0.72 -11.09
N LYS A 163 8.35 0.48 -10.29
CA LYS A 163 9.55 -0.22 -10.79
C LYS A 163 9.38 -1.73 -10.88
N GLN A 164 8.24 -2.29 -10.43
CA GLN A 164 8.14 -3.71 -10.20
C GLN A 164 6.83 -4.26 -10.74
N ASP A 165 6.96 -5.31 -11.50
CA ASP A 165 5.82 -6.07 -11.99
C ASP A 165 5.89 -7.52 -11.52
N LEU A 166 5.32 -7.76 -10.31
CA LEU A 166 5.18 -9.11 -9.79
C LEU A 166 4.38 -10.00 -10.76
N GLU A 167 3.41 -9.43 -11.48
CA GLU A 167 2.62 -10.17 -12.46
C GLU A 167 3.49 -10.71 -13.59
N SER A 168 4.36 -9.87 -14.18
CA SER A 168 5.32 -10.31 -15.18
C SER A 168 6.24 -11.41 -14.66
N TYR A 169 6.71 -11.27 -13.42
CA TYR A 169 7.52 -12.31 -12.78
C TYR A 169 6.76 -13.64 -12.63
N LEU A 170 5.48 -13.62 -12.23
CA LEU A 170 4.67 -14.82 -12.10
C LEU A 170 4.47 -15.51 -13.47
N LEU A 171 4.21 -14.72 -14.53
CA LEU A 171 4.07 -15.22 -15.90
C LEU A 171 5.38 -15.85 -16.42
N GLU A 172 6.51 -15.15 -16.26
CA GLU A 172 7.84 -15.64 -16.66
C GLU A 172 8.20 -16.97 -15.98
N ASN A 173 7.72 -17.20 -14.76
CA ASN A 173 8.00 -18.42 -14.00
C ASN A 173 6.86 -19.46 -14.03
N ASN A 174 5.88 -19.29 -14.94
CA ASN A 174 4.75 -20.20 -15.11
C ASN A 174 3.95 -20.45 -13.81
N VAL A 175 3.88 -19.44 -12.92
CA VAL A 175 3.08 -19.52 -11.70
C VAL A 175 1.62 -19.24 -12.05
N LYS A 176 0.72 -20.14 -11.69
CA LYS A 176 -0.72 -19.93 -11.86
C LYS A 176 -1.23 -18.94 -10.79
N PHE A 177 -2.06 -18.00 -11.20
CA PHE A 177 -2.69 -17.05 -10.30
C PHE A 177 -4.08 -16.64 -10.80
N HIS A 178 -4.91 -16.18 -9.87
CA HIS A 178 -6.15 -15.48 -10.18
C HIS A 178 -5.86 -13.98 -10.25
N LYS A 179 -6.45 -13.29 -11.22
CA LYS A 179 -6.31 -11.84 -11.42
C LYS A 179 -7.66 -11.18 -11.51
N PHE A 180 -7.85 -10.13 -10.72
CA PHE A 180 -9.02 -9.27 -10.77
C PHE A 180 -8.56 -7.82 -10.89
N ILE A 181 -9.33 -7.02 -11.63
CA ILE A 181 -9.05 -5.59 -11.84
C ILE A 181 -10.24 -4.79 -11.30
N PHE A 182 -9.92 -3.79 -10.49
CA PHE A 182 -10.91 -2.89 -9.89
C PHE A 182 -10.63 -1.45 -10.32
N ASP A 183 -11.65 -0.77 -10.82
CA ASP A 183 -11.61 0.66 -11.08
C ASP A 183 -11.99 1.44 -9.81
N GLU A 184 -11.22 2.46 -9.49
CA GLU A 184 -11.49 3.35 -8.37
C GLU A 184 -11.48 4.81 -8.84
N THR A 185 -12.52 5.56 -8.46
CA THR A 185 -12.52 7.01 -8.57
C THR A 185 -12.73 7.60 -7.19
N ARG A 186 -11.79 8.45 -6.75
CA ARG A 186 -11.85 9.13 -5.47
C ARG A 186 -11.86 10.64 -5.66
N ILE A 187 -12.66 11.33 -4.87
CA ILE A 187 -12.64 12.78 -4.77
C ILE A 187 -12.05 13.14 -3.40
N VAL A 188 -10.95 13.88 -3.41
CA VAL A 188 -10.25 14.31 -2.20
C VAL A 188 -10.28 15.83 -2.13
N LYS A 189 -10.74 16.36 -1.00
CA LYS A 189 -10.67 17.80 -0.71
C LYS A 189 -9.44 18.05 0.15
N ARG A 190 -8.67 19.08 -0.18
CA ARG A 190 -7.50 19.50 0.60
C ARG A 190 -7.52 20.99 0.80
N LYS A 191 -7.10 21.43 1.96
CA LYS A 191 -6.73 22.81 2.19
C LYS A 191 -5.50 23.17 1.36
N LYS A 192 -5.33 24.47 1.05
CA LYS A 192 -4.22 24.96 0.22
C LYS A 192 -2.86 24.38 0.65
N ASP A 193 -2.51 24.50 1.93
CA ASP A 193 -1.21 24.03 2.43
C ASP A 193 -1.05 22.51 2.32
N GLU A 194 -2.10 21.76 2.64
CA GLU A 194 -2.12 20.28 2.49
C GLU A 194 -1.95 19.86 1.03
N ALA A 195 -2.54 20.60 0.08
CA ALA A 195 -2.40 20.34 -1.34
C ALA A 195 -0.95 20.56 -1.81
N ILE A 196 -0.33 21.65 -1.37
CA ILE A 196 1.08 21.97 -1.66
C ILE A 196 1.99 20.89 -1.07
N GLU A 197 1.82 20.55 0.19
CA GLU A 197 2.61 19.48 0.84
C GLU A 197 2.45 18.13 0.15
N ASN A 198 1.22 17.79 -0.25
CA ASN A 198 0.95 16.57 -1.01
C ASN A 198 1.67 16.56 -2.37
N ALA A 199 1.61 17.66 -3.11
CA ALA A 199 2.29 17.77 -4.39
C ALA A 199 3.82 17.69 -4.24
N LEU A 200 4.40 18.41 -3.27
CA LEU A 200 5.83 18.33 -2.93
C LEU A 200 6.28 16.91 -2.60
N TRP A 201 5.48 16.21 -1.79
CA TRP A 201 5.79 14.82 -1.44
C TRP A 201 5.85 13.93 -2.68
N HIS A 202 4.84 14.04 -3.58
CA HIS A 202 4.80 13.24 -4.80
C HIS A 202 5.95 13.60 -5.76
N LEU A 203 6.28 14.89 -5.94
CA LEU A 203 7.41 15.31 -6.74
C LEU A 203 8.72 14.75 -6.21
N ASN A 204 8.97 14.87 -4.89
CA ASN A 204 10.16 14.32 -4.24
C ASN A 204 10.28 12.79 -4.40
N MET A 205 9.17 12.06 -4.26
CA MET A 205 9.15 10.60 -4.45
C MET A 205 9.48 10.18 -5.89
N ASN A 206 9.24 11.07 -6.85
CA ASN A 206 9.58 10.86 -8.26
C ASN A 206 10.93 11.52 -8.66
N GLY A 207 11.73 11.98 -7.68
CA GLY A 207 13.05 12.55 -7.91
C GLY A 207 13.02 13.99 -8.46
N VAL A 208 11.88 14.64 -8.45
CA VAL A 208 11.71 16.02 -8.92
C VAL A 208 11.92 16.98 -7.75
N LYS A 209 12.88 17.88 -7.88
CA LYS A 209 13.11 18.95 -6.90
C LYS A 209 12.18 20.11 -7.18
N ALA A 210 11.35 20.47 -6.21
CA ALA A 210 10.46 21.63 -6.25
C ALA A 210 10.41 22.31 -4.89
N SER A 211 10.17 23.61 -4.86
CA SER A 211 9.96 24.40 -3.65
C SER A 211 8.48 24.67 -3.41
N LYS A 212 8.14 25.10 -2.20
CA LYS A 212 6.78 25.56 -1.87
C LYS A 212 6.36 26.74 -2.78
N GLN A 213 7.27 27.66 -3.06
CA GLN A 213 7.03 28.82 -3.90
C GLN A 213 6.63 28.43 -5.33
N ASP A 214 7.29 27.42 -5.91
CA ASP A 214 6.94 26.92 -7.25
C ASP A 214 5.48 26.46 -7.30
N LEU A 215 5.02 25.78 -6.25
CA LEU A 215 3.65 25.24 -6.18
C LEU A 215 2.59 26.29 -5.82
N GLU A 216 2.94 27.37 -5.15
CA GLU A 216 2.01 28.47 -4.85
C GLU A 216 1.49 29.16 -6.12
N THR A 217 2.18 29.02 -7.24
CA THR A 217 1.70 29.48 -8.55
C THR A 217 0.51 28.67 -9.05
N PHE A 218 0.43 27.37 -8.70
CA PHE A 218 -0.62 26.43 -9.11
C PHE A 218 -1.77 26.37 -8.10
N VAL A 219 -1.44 26.44 -6.79
CA VAL A 219 -2.41 26.22 -5.72
C VAL A 219 -2.82 27.57 -5.14
N LYS A 220 -3.89 28.15 -5.65
CA LYS A 220 -4.40 29.47 -5.21
C LYS A 220 -5.33 29.39 -4.01
N GLY A 221 -5.88 28.22 -3.69
CA GLY A 221 -6.83 28.02 -2.59
C GLY A 221 -7.03 26.53 -2.31
N ASP A 222 -8.08 26.21 -1.57
CA ASP A 222 -8.52 24.84 -1.31
C ASP A 222 -8.83 24.15 -2.64
N ILE A 223 -8.50 22.87 -2.75
CA ILE A 223 -8.69 22.09 -3.97
C ILE A 223 -9.66 20.93 -3.76
N LYS A 224 -10.24 20.50 -4.87
CA LYS A 224 -10.97 19.24 -5.01
C LYS A 224 -10.29 18.44 -6.11
N GLU A 225 -9.58 17.38 -5.70
CA GLU A 225 -8.84 16.50 -6.60
C GLU A 225 -9.66 15.26 -6.93
N THR A 226 -9.77 14.94 -8.22
CA THR A 226 -10.32 13.67 -8.71
C THR A 226 -9.16 12.75 -9.05
N ILE A 227 -9.13 11.59 -8.39
CA ILE A 227 -8.11 10.56 -8.58
C ILE A 227 -8.77 9.34 -9.19
N GLN A 228 -8.27 8.89 -10.34
CA GLN A 228 -8.67 7.65 -10.99
C GLN A 228 -7.54 6.64 -10.93
N SER A 229 -7.86 5.43 -10.53
CA SER A 229 -6.88 4.33 -10.40
C SER A 229 -7.48 3.00 -10.84
N LYS A 230 -6.60 2.12 -11.31
CA LYS A 230 -6.91 0.70 -11.53
C LYS A 230 -6.04 -0.14 -10.61
N ILE A 231 -6.69 -0.91 -9.77
CA ILE A 231 -6.03 -1.80 -8.81
C ILE A 231 -6.15 -3.23 -9.30
N LYS A 232 -5.05 -3.98 -9.30
CA LYS A 232 -5.08 -5.43 -9.55
C LYS A 232 -4.97 -6.18 -8.23
N LEU A 233 -5.78 -7.21 -8.08
CA LEU A 233 -5.65 -8.24 -7.05
C LEU A 233 -5.12 -9.49 -7.72
N LEU A 234 -3.98 -9.97 -7.26
CA LEU A 234 -3.40 -11.26 -7.64
C LEU A 234 -3.48 -12.21 -6.44
N VAL A 235 -3.89 -13.46 -6.71
CA VAL A 235 -4.00 -14.52 -5.70
C VAL A 235 -3.34 -15.77 -6.25
N PHE A 236 -2.36 -16.31 -5.55
CA PHE A 236 -1.54 -17.44 -6.02
C PHE A 236 -0.94 -18.24 -4.86
#